data_7bffc40a985dce273a5ff53abb01f513
#
_entry.id   7bffc40a985dce273a5ff53abb01f513
#
_cell.length_a   1.000
_cell.length_b   1.000
_cell.length_c   1.000
_cell.angle_alpha   90.00
_cell.angle_beta   90.00
_cell.angle_gamma   90.00
#
_symmetry.space_group_name_H-M   'P 1'
#
loop_
_entity.id
_entity.type
_entity.pdbx_description
1 polymer ?
#
loop_
_entity_poly.entity_id
_entity_poly.type
_entity_poly.pdbx_seq_one_letter_code
_entity_poly.pdbx_strand_id
1 'polypeptide(L)'
;MKKTISFVAMALLAVSVFCSCRPSQVKEAENVVSRTFGNLPANVEFVMMDKTDSLDSYALSVKDDVLTVEGTSAVALCKGFYDYILANGYGVASWTGNRLEFPAELEDAARTVVTSPFSDRLYYNVCTYGYTTPFWGWEEWENEIDWIALHGFSMPLAPIAGEAILARVWSKLGLSQEEIDAYFTGPAHFPWMRMGNMTAVDGGMSRQWHENQIALQHKINDRMLALGMTPVYQGFAGFVPKAIKEHYPEVD
;
A
#
# COMPACT_ATOMS: atom_id res chain seq x y z
N MET A 1 0.37 -24.52 -49.29
CA MET A 1 1.10 -24.48 -48.03
C MET A 1 1.79 -23.13 -47.74
N LYS A 2 1.21 -21.97 -48.05
CA LYS A 2 1.83 -20.63 -47.82
C LYS A 2 0.96 -19.64 -47.04
N LYS A 3 -0.19 -20.06 -46.46
CA LYS A 3 -1.11 -19.17 -45.72
C LYS A 3 -1.16 -19.41 -44.20
N THR A 4 -0.52 -20.47 -43.69
CA THR A 4 -0.60 -20.83 -42.27
C THR A 4 0.52 -20.23 -41.40
N ILE A 5 1.60 -19.73 -42.02
CA ILE A 5 2.76 -19.17 -41.31
C ILE A 5 2.52 -17.70 -40.89
N SER A 6 1.62 -17.00 -41.59
CA SER A 6 1.34 -15.58 -41.30
C SER A 6 0.50 -15.35 -40.02
N PHE A 7 -0.34 -16.32 -39.62
CA PHE A 7 -1.19 -16.22 -38.46
C PHE A 7 -0.46 -16.47 -37.11
N VAL A 8 0.54 -17.33 -37.14
CA VAL A 8 1.34 -17.66 -35.94
C VAL A 8 2.31 -16.52 -35.61
N ALA A 9 2.86 -15.85 -36.62
CA ALA A 9 3.73 -14.68 -36.42
C ALA A 9 2.97 -13.47 -35.91
N MET A 10 1.70 -13.29 -36.30
CA MET A 10 0.85 -12.19 -35.81
C MET A 10 0.31 -12.42 -34.39
N ALA A 11 0.11 -13.67 -33.98
CA ALA A 11 -0.29 -14.03 -32.61
C ALA A 11 0.87 -13.87 -31.62
N LEU A 12 2.11 -14.11 -32.04
CA LEU A 12 3.31 -13.90 -31.21
C LEU A 12 3.67 -12.40 -31.04
N LEU A 13 3.33 -11.54 -32.00
CA LEU A 13 3.52 -10.08 -31.86
C LEU A 13 2.44 -9.43 -30.96
N ALA A 14 1.25 -10.02 -30.85
CA ALA A 14 0.17 -9.48 -30.02
C ALA A 14 0.35 -9.78 -28.52
N VAL A 15 1.15 -10.81 -28.16
CA VAL A 15 1.44 -11.15 -26.76
C VAL A 15 2.56 -10.30 -26.16
N SER A 16 3.39 -9.67 -27.01
CA SER A 16 4.51 -8.83 -26.54
C SER A 16 4.14 -7.36 -26.25
N VAL A 17 2.90 -6.93 -26.48
CA VAL A 17 2.47 -5.53 -26.30
C VAL A 17 1.76 -5.28 -24.96
N PHE A 18 1.46 -6.32 -24.18
CA PHE A 18 0.93 -6.19 -22.82
C PHE A 18 1.98 -6.40 -21.71
N CYS A 19 3.26 -6.19 -22.01
CA CYS A 19 4.22 -5.92 -20.97
C CYS A 19 3.97 -4.47 -20.51
N SER A 20 2.97 -4.29 -19.65
CA SER A 20 2.79 -3.05 -18.89
C SER A 20 4.15 -2.77 -18.26
N CYS A 21 4.84 -1.71 -18.68
CA CYS A 21 6.01 -1.17 -18.02
C CYS A 21 5.60 -0.71 -16.62
N ARG A 22 5.51 -1.66 -15.67
CA ARG A 22 5.55 -1.27 -14.26
C ARG A 22 6.90 -0.62 -14.03
N PRO A 23 6.95 0.56 -13.42
CA PRO A 23 8.21 1.15 -13.02
C PRO A 23 9.06 0.11 -12.27
N SER A 24 10.36 0.13 -12.47
CA SER A 24 11.23 -0.78 -11.71
C SER A 24 11.11 -0.46 -10.22
N GLN A 25 11.34 -1.44 -9.35
CA GLN A 25 11.32 -1.22 -7.90
C GLN A 25 12.33 -0.15 -7.46
N VAL A 26 13.46 -0.02 -8.16
CA VAL A 26 14.41 1.09 -7.98
C VAL A 26 13.71 2.43 -8.23
N LYS A 27 12.99 2.56 -9.35
CA LYS A 27 12.29 3.81 -9.68
C LYS A 27 11.21 4.16 -8.66
N GLU A 28 10.51 3.16 -8.12
CA GLU A 28 9.53 3.39 -7.05
C GLU A 28 10.19 3.89 -5.76
N ALA A 29 11.34 3.34 -5.37
CA ALA A 29 12.10 3.82 -4.21
C ALA A 29 12.62 5.26 -4.41
N GLU A 30 13.15 5.59 -5.59
CA GLU A 30 13.53 6.97 -5.94
C GLU A 30 12.33 7.93 -5.85
N ASN A 31 11.18 7.51 -6.33
CA ASN A 31 9.96 8.30 -6.28
C ASN A 31 9.49 8.54 -4.84
N VAL A 32 9.57 7.54 -3.94
CA VAL A 32 9.26 7.69 -2.51
C VAL A 32 10.15 8.78 -1.89
N VAL A 33 11.46 8.68 -2.07
CA VAL A 33 12.40 9.68 -1.52
C VAL A 33 12.11 11.08 -2.08
N SER A 34 11.89 11.17 -3.40
CA SER A 34 11.63 12.44 -4.06
C SER A 34 10.32 13.10 -3.59
N ARG A 35 9.24 12.32 -3.39
CA ARG A 35 7.98 12.85 -2.86
C ARG A 35 8.11 13.29 -1.41
N THR A 36 8.77 12.46 -0.58
CA THR A 36 8.89 12.72 0.84
C THR A 36 9.77 13.92 1.15
N PHE A 37 10.86 14.10 0.41
CA PHE A 37 11.90 15.08 0.73
C PHE A 37 12.09 16.17 -0.35
N GLY A 38 11.26 16.16 -1.41
CA GLY A 38 11.32 17.12 -2.51
C GLY A 38 12.24 16.70 -3.67
N ASN A 39 13.29 15.95 -3.41
CA ASN A 39 14.19 15.39 -4.44
C ASN A 39 14.97 14.20 -3.89
N LEU A 40 15.45 13.35 -4.80
CA LEU A 40 16.52 12.39 -4.50
C LEU A 40 17.85 13.14 -4.52
N PRO A 41 18.72 13.04 -3.50
CA PRO A 41 20.06 13.62 -3.54
C PRO A 41 20.87 13.06 -4.72
N ALA A 42 21.64 13.94 -5.39
CA ALA A 42 22.37 13.59 -6.61
C ALA A 42 23.47 12.52 -6.40
N ASN A 43 23.94 12.40 -5.16
CA ASN A 43 24.96 11.44 -4.74
C ASN A 43 24.37 10.22 -4.00
N VAL A 44 23.14 9.81 -4.38
CA VAL A 44 22.49 8.58 -3.89
C VAL A 44 22.12 7.70 -5.08
N GLU A 45 22.53 6.45 -5.02
CA GLU A 45 22.20 5.43 -6.02
C GLU A 45 21.45 4.26 -5.36
N PHE A 46 20.36 3.81 -6.00
CA PHE A 46 19.63 2.62 -5.62
C PHE A 46 19.91 1.46 -6.55
N VAL A 47 20.19 0.29 -5.99
CA VAL A 47 20.51 -0.92 -6.74
C VAL A 47 19.72 -2.11 -6.21
N MET A 48 19.08 -2.89 -7.09
CA MET A 48 18.45 -4.15 -6.66
C MET A 48 19.52 -5.19 -6.37
N MET A 49 19.36 -5.88 -5.25
CA MET A 49 20.12 -7.09 -4.92
C MET A 49 19.24 -8.33 -4.96
N ASP A 50 19.83 -9.49 -5.23
CA ASP A 50 19.10 -10.75 -5.26
C ASP A 50 18.55 -11.12 -3.88
N LYS A 51 17.30 -11.58 -3.88
CA LYS A 51 16.64 -12.10 -2.68
C LYS A 51 16.91 -13.59 -2.58
N THR A 52 17.68 -14.00 -1.56
CA THR A 52 18.13 -15.40 -1.39
C THR A 52 17.20 -16.23 -0.51
N ASP A 53 16.33 -15.57 0.26
CA ASP A 53 15.35 -16.20 1.15
C ASP A 53 14.06 -15.36 1.24
N SER A 54 13.21 -15.61 2.22
CA SER A 54 11.96 -14.86 2.43
C SER A 54 12.16 -13.49 3.08
N LEU A 55 13.34 -13.20 3.61
CA LEU A 55 13.63 -11.99 4.37
C LEU A 55 14.04 -10.84 3.43
N ASP A 56 13.65 -9.63 3.78
CA ASP A 56 14.18 -8.45 3.12
C ASP A 56 15.53 -8.05 3.72
N SER A 57 16.43 -7.65 2.83
CA SER A 57 17.75 -7.14 3.20
C SER A 57 18.06 -5.86 2.44
N TYR A 58 18.84 -5.00 3.05
CA TYR A 58 19.49 -3.90 2.36
C TYR A 58 20.99 -3.87 2.69
N ALA A 59 21.78 -3.25 1.82
CA ALA A 59 23.18 -2.96 2.10
C ALA A 59 23.48 -1.49 1.81
N LEU A 60 24.40 -0.93 2.58
CA LEU A 60 24.84 0.45 2.49
C LEU A 60 26.36 0.47 2.28
N SER A 61 26.81 1.28 1.34
CA SER A 61 28.24 1.63 1.18
C SER A 61 28.38 3.06 0.70
N VAL A 62 29.48 3.70 1.05
CA VAL A 62 29.82 5.03 0.53
C VAL A 62 31.18 4.94 -0.12
N LYS A 63 31.30 5.43 -1.34
CA LYS A 63 32.56 5.55 -2.06
C LYS A 63 32.55 6.76 -2.97
N ASP A 64 33.64 7.52 -2.95
CA ASP A 64 33.82 8.71 -3.80
C ASP A 64 32.59 9.66 -3.72
N ASP A 65 32.16 9.98 -2.52
CA ASP A 65 30.98 10.82 -2.19
C ASP A 65 29.61 10.25 -2.63
N VAL A 66 29.51 8.99 -3.09
CA VAL A 66 28.26 8.37 -3.51
C VAL A 66 27.81 7.34 -2.47
N LEU A 67 26.60 7.53 -1.94
CA LEU A 67 25.88 6.52 -1.17
C LEU A 67 25.20 5.53 -2.11
N THR A 68 25.65 4.28 -2.08
CA THR A 68 24.95 3.17 -2.74
C THR A 68 24.06 2.44 -1.72
N VAL A 69 22.76 2.41 -2.02
CA VAL A 69 21.76 1.64 -1.26
C VAL A 69 21.34 0.46 -2.11
N GLU A 70 21.74 -0.74 -1.71
CA GLU A 70 21.28 -1.99 -2.33
C GLU A 70 20.09 -2.54 -1.55
N GLY A 71 19.11 -3.15 -2.22
CA GLY A 71 17.93 -3.71 -1.53
C GLY A 71 17.25 -4.85 -2.30
N THR A 72 16.67 -5.80 -1.56
CA THR A 72 15.94 -6.95 -2.11
C THR A 72 14.52 -6.61 -2.57
N SER A 73 14.03 -5.41 -2.23
CA SER A 73 12.72 -4.87 -2.63
C SER A 73 12.76 -3.35 -2.60
N ALA A 74 11.78 -2.67 -3.20
CA ALA A 74 11.65 -1.22 -3.09
C ALA A 74 11.52 -0.76 -1.63
N VAL A 75 10.80 -1.53 -0.80
CA VAL A 75 10.69 -1.29 0.65
C VAL A 75 12.05 -1.38 1.33
N ALA A 76 12.87 -2.38 0.96
CA ALA A 76 14.22 -2.54 1.51
C ALA A 76 15.15 -1.37 1.11
N LEU A 77 15.05 -0.90 -0.14
CA LEU A 77 15.77 0.30 -0.61
C LEU A 77 15.36 1.54 0.18
N CYS A 78 14.05 1.79 0.32
CA CYS A 78 13.52 2.91 1.10
C CYS A 78 13.99 2.85 2.56
N LYS A 79 13.91 1.67 3.17
CA LYS A 79 14.35 1.45 4.56
C LYS A 79 15.84 1.69 4.73
N GLY A 80 16.68 1.17 3.83
CA GLY A 80 18.12 1.36 3.86
C GLY A 80 18.50 2.84 3.77
N PHE A 81 17.91 3.59 2.83
CA PHE A 81 18.11 5.03 2.74
C PHE A 81 17.67 5.75 4.02
N TYR A 82 16.48 5.41 4.53
CA TYR A 82 15.94 6.06 5.73
C TYR A 82 16.79 5.78 6.97
N ASP A 83 17.26 4.56 7.15
CA ASP A 83 18.16 4.21 8.24
C ASP A 83 19.50 4.98 8.16
N TYR A 84 20.03 5.14 6.95
CA TYR A 84 21.24 5.92 6.74
C TYR A 84 21.06 7.39 7.15
N ILE A 85 19.97 8.04 6.70
CA ILE A 85 19.75 9.45 7.07
C ILE A 85 19.44 9.65 8.55
N LEU A 86 18.74 8.70 9.19
CA LEU A 86 18.49 8.75 10.63
C LEU A 86 19.78 8.57 11.44
N ALA A 87 20.59 7.58 11.10
CA ALA A 87 21.82 7.26 11.83
C ALA A 87 22.84 8.42 11.79
N ASN A 88 22.84 9.18 10.70
CA ASN A 88 23.73 10.32 10.52
C ASN A 88 23.09 11.68 10.90
N GLY A 89 21.82 11.69 11.29
CA GLY A 89 21.11 12.92 11.65
C GLY A 89 20.77 13.84 10.46
N TYR A 90 20.83 13.32 9.23
CA TYR A 90 20.61 14.09 8.01
C TYR A 90 19.12 14.36 7.72
N GLY A 91 18.20 13.62 8.32
CA GLY A 91 16.79 13.83 8.03
C GLY A 91 15.84 13.02 8.89
N VAL A 92 14.56 13.33 8.74
CA VAL A 92 13.44 12.64 9.39
C VAL A 92 12.19 12.74 8.51
N ALA A 93 11.41 11.66 8.45
CA ALA A 93 10.07 11.66 7.89
C ALA A 93 9.06 11.34 8.98
N SER A 94 8.09 12.22 9.19
CA SER A 94 7.06 12.07 10.22
C SER A 94 5.72 12.68 9.79
N TRP A 95 4.65 12.33 10.49
CA TRP A 95 3.33 12.92 10.24
C TRP A 95 3.26 14.44 10.47
N THR A 96 4.20 14.98 11.23
CA THR A 96 4.25 16.42 11.54
C THR A 96 5.19 17.21 10.63
N GLY A 97 5.88 16.54 9.73
CA GLY A 97 6.76 17.17 8.75
C GLY A 97 7.98 16.32 8.41
N ASN A 98 8.53 16.59 7.25
CA ASN A 98 9.71 15.90 6.71
C ASN A 98 10.85 16.90 6.58
N ARG A 99 12.07 16.44 6.86
CA ARG A 99 13.30 17.24 6.69
C ARG A 99 14.41 16.35 6.15
N LEU A 100 15.15 16.87 5.18
CA LEU A 100 16.37 16.27 4.68
C LEU A 100 17.42 17.36 4.46
N GLU A 101 18.56 17.22 5.10
CA GLU A 101 19.77 18.03 4.91
C GLU A 101 20.91 17.07 4.53
N PHE A 102 20.85 16.57 3.29
CA PHE A 102 21.81 15.57 2.82
C PHE A 102 23.10 16.27 2.37
N PRO A 103 24.28 15.88 2.90
CA PRO A 103 25.54 16.53 2.56
C PRO A 103 26.01 16.21 1.13
N ALA A 104 26.76 17.14 0.54
CA ALA A 104 27.36 16.94 -0.78
C ALA A 104 28.61 16.04 -0.71
N GLU A 105 29.28 16.03 0.43
CA GLU A 105 30.50 15.22 0.67
C GLU A 105 30.18 14.17 1.75
N LEU A 106 30.55 12.92 1.48
CA LEU A 106 30.29 11.77 2.36
C LEU A 106 31.60 11.08 2.69
N GLU A 107 31.78 10.65 3.92
CA GLU A 107 32.95 9.83 4.28
C GLU A 107 32.79 8.41 3.72
N ASP A 108 33.89 7.90 3.10
CA ASP A 108 33.91 6.52 2.58
C ASP A 108 33.57 5.52 3.67
N ALA A 109 32.67 4.61 3.36
CA ALA A 109 32.20 3.57 4.28
C ALA A 109 32.13 2.19 3.59
N ALA A 110 32.70 1.20 4.24
CA ALA A 110 32.64 -0.17 3.75
C ALA A 110 31.19 -0.69 3.70
N ARG A 111 30.94 -1.55 2.73
CA ARG A 111 29.62 -2.19 2.56
C ARG A 111 29.19 -2.95 3.81
N THR A 112 28.04 -2.59 4.34
CA THR A 112 27.37 -3.29 5.46
C THR A 112 26.02 -3.80 5.02
N VAL A 113 25.63 -5.00 5.49
CA VAL A 113 24.34 -5.63 5.14
C VAL A 113 23.48 -5.72 6.40
N VAL A 114 22.21 -5.37 6.26
CA VAL A 114 21.19 -5.52 7.30
C VAL A 114 20.05 -6.36 6.75
N THR A 115 19.73 -7.45 7.44
CA THR A 115 18.61 -8.34 7.11
C THR A 115 17.51 -8.20 8.15
N SER A 116 16.28 -8.04 7.70
CA SER A 116 15.12 -8.02 8.59
C SER A 116 14.98 -9.38 9.28
N PRO A 117 14.73 -9.42 10.59
CA PRO A 117 14.47 -10.69 11.29
C PRO A 117 13.06 -11.25 10.98
N PHE A 118 12.21 -10.51 10.25
CA PHE A 118 10.83 -10.88 9.95
C PHE A 118 10.56 -10.81 8.45
N SER A 119 9.93 -11.85 7.90
CA SER A 119 9.42 -11.87 6.51
C SER A 119 8.27 -10.87 6.33
N ASP A 120 7.38 -10.82 7.32
CA ASP A 120 6.14 -10.07 7.30
C ASP A 120 6.17 -8.97 8.36
N ARG A 121 5.99 -7.73 7.95
CA ARG A 121 6.02 -6.54 8.82
C ARG A 121 4.71 -5.79 8.64
N LEU A 122 3.75 -6.14 9.52
CA LEU A 122 2.40 -5.57 9.49
C LEU A 122 2.39 -4.13 10.01
N TYR A 123 1.67 -3.26 9.34
CA TYR A 123 1.40 -1.90 9.76
C TYR A 123 -0.10 -1.60 9.80
N TYR A 124 -0.51 -0.87 10.79
CA TYR A 124 -1.86 -0.57 11.23
C TYR A 124 -2.57 -1.67 11.99
N ASN A 125 -3.43 -1.22 12.88
CA ASN A 125 -4.53 -1.96 13.44
C ASN A 125 -5.87 -1.30 13.01
N VAL A 126 -6.96 -2.04 13.15
CA VAL A 126 -8.29 -1.60 12.72
C VAL A 126 -8.77 -0.34 13.44
N CYS A 127 -8.41 -0.18 14.72
CA CYS A 127 -8.83 0.98 15.51
C CYS A 127 -8.18 2.26 14.98
N THR A 128 -6.85 2.32 14.93
CA THR A 128 -6.10 3.49 14.44
C THR A 128 -6.53 3.86 13.02
N TYR A 129 -6.58 2.87 12.15
CA TYR A 129 -7.04 3.00 10.78
C TYR A 129 -8.44 3.63 10.70
N GLY A 130 -9.40 3.15 11.50
CA GLY A 130 -10.76 3.64 11.49
C GLY A 130 -10.93 5.05 12.04
N TYR A 131 -10.08 5.52 12.93
CA TYR A 131 -10.15 6.87 13.50
C TYR A 131 -9.43 7.92 12.65
N THR A 132 -8.29 7.58 12.07
CA THR A 132 -7.42 8.56 11.41
C THR A 132 -7.72 8.68 9.92
N THR A 133 -7.98 7.55 9.23
CA THR A 133 -7.96 7.50 7.77
C THR A 133 -9.31 7.52 7.05
N PRO A 134 -10.49 7.51 7.70
CA PRO A 134 -11.77 7.38 6.99
C PRO A 134 -12.05 8.47 5.96
N PHE A 135 -11.46 9.65 6.16
CA PHE A 135 -11.69 10.83 5.32
C PHE A 135 -10.49 11.20 4.44
N TRP A 136 -9.45 10.38 4.46
CA TRP A 136 -8.29 10.61 3.64
C TRP A 136 -8.60 10.45 2.16
N GLY A 137 -8.08 11.37 1.34
CA GLY A 137 -8.00 11.28 -0.10
C GLY A 137 -6.69 10.60 -0.56
N TRP A 138 -6.39 10.78 -1.83
CA TRP A 138 -5.18 10.16 -2.41
C TRP A 138 -3.90 10.75 -1.85
N GLU A 139 -3.84 12.07 -1.63
CA GLU A 139 -2.63 12.76 -1.17
C GLU A 139 -2.18 12.25 0.20
N GLU A 140 -3.10 12.14 1.14
CA GLU A 140 -2.80 11.62 2.47
C GLU A 140 -2.39 10.15 2.41
N TRP A 141 -3.08 9.34 1.62
CA TRP A 141 -2.73 7.94 1.45
C TRP A 141 -1.38 7.76 0.75
N GLU A 142 -1.05 8.56 -0.26
CA GLU A 142 0.25 8.50 -0.94
C GLU A 142 1.38 8.82 0.04
N ASN A 143 1.23 9.88 0.84
CA ASN A 143 2.19 10.25 1.88
C ASN A 143 2.38 9.15 2.93
N GLU A 144 1.28 8.52 3.34
CA GLU A 144 1.31 7.43 4.32
C GLU A 144 1.99 6.17 3.76
N ILE A 145 1.72 5.81 2.51
CA ILE A 145 2.38 4.67 1.86
C ILE A 145 3.88 4.91 1.72
N ASP A 146 4.29 6.13 1.39
CA ASP A 146 5.70 6.51 1.32
C ASP A 146 6.36 6.42 2.72
N TRP A 147 5.67 6.88 3.75
CA TRP A 147 6.13 6.73 5.14
C TRP A 147 6.26 5.25 5.54
N ILE A 148 5.27 4.42 5.21
CA ILE A 148 5.28 2.97 5.44
C ILE A 148 6.50 2.32 4.77
N ALA A 149 6.81 2.70 3.52
CA ALA A 149 7.96 2.19 2.78
C ALA A 149 9.29 2.58 3.44
N LEU A 150 9.46 3.86 3.81
CA LEU A 150 10.65 4.35 4.51
C LEU A 150 10.89 3.65 5.85
N HIS A 151 9.82 3.27 6.54
CA HIS A 151 9.93 2.55 7.82
C HIS A 151 10.04 1.02 7.65
N GLY A 152 10.03 0.52 6.41
CA GLY A 152 10.31 -0.88 6.10
C GLY A 152 9.15 -1.84 6.33
N PHE A 153 7.90 -1.36 6.44
CA PHE A 153 6.74 -2.24 6.54
C PHE A 153 6.38 -2.83 5.18
N SER A 154 6.07 -4.12 5.15
CA SER A 154 5.76 -4.86 3.92
C SER A 154 4.29 -5.28 3.78
N MET A 155 3.52 -5.21 4.87
CA MET A 155 2.12 -5.68 4.92
C MET A 155 1.20 -4.63 5.56
N PRO A 156 0.88 -3.52 4.87
CA PRO A 156 -0.03 -2.52 5.41
C PRO A 156 -1.49 -2.95 5.34
N LEU A 157 -2.25 -2.65 6.39
CA LEU A 157 -3.71 -2.78 6.39
C LEU A 157 -4.33 -1.64 5.56
N ALA A 158 -5.16 -1.97 4.58
CA ALA A 158 -5.72 -0.98 3.65
C ALA A 158 -7.18 -1.23 3.22
N PRO A 159 -8.14 -1.55 4.11
CA PRO A 159 -9.50 -1.93 3.72
C PRO A 159 -10.45 -0.73 3.66
N ILE A 160 -10.19 0.29 2.85
CA ILE A 160 -11.04 1.49 2.81
C ILE A 160 -12.36 1.30 2.06
N ALA A 161 -12.48 0.32 1.17
CA ALA A 161 -13.68 0.04 0.39
C ALA A 161 -14.51 -1.14 0.93
N GLY A 162 -14.30 -1.56 2.18
CA GLY A 162 -14.96 -2.72 2.78
C GLY A 162 -16.48 -2.63 2.74
N GLU A 163 -17.04 -1.47 3.10
CA GLU A 163 -18.49 -1.22 3.11
C GLU A 163 -19.10 -1.35 1.72
N ALA A 164 -18.43 -0.84 0.68
CA ALA A 164 -18.87 -0.94 -0.69
C ALA A 164 -18.90 -2.40 -1.19
N ILE A 165 -17.94 -3.22 -0.74
CA ILE A 165 -17.91 -4.66 -1.07
C ILE A 165 -19.06 -5.38 -0.37
N LEU A 166 -19.28 -5.11 0.92
CA LEU A 166 -20.38 -5.67 1.69
C LEU A 166 -21.73 -5.31 1.07
N ALA A 167 -21.94 -4.05 0.70
CA ALA A 167 -23.16 -3.61 0.02
C ALA A 167 -23.43 -4.40 -1.27
N ARG A 168 -22.40 -4.64 -2.08
CA ARG A 168 -22.50 -5.45 -3.30
C ARG A 168 -22.85 -6.92 -3.00
N VAL A 169 -22.28 -7.48 -1.94
CA VAL A 169 -22.57 -8.86 -1.53
C VAL A 169 -24.03 -8.99 -1.09
N TRP A 170 -24.50 -8.10 -0.22
CA TRP A 170 -25.89 -8.16 0.28
C TRP A 170 -26.92 -7.87 -0.80
N SER A 171 -26.62 -6.98 -1.73
CA SER A 171 -27.47 -6.79 -2.91
C SER A 171 -27.60 -8.08 -3.75
N LYS A 172 -26.51 -8.86 -3.88
CA LYS A 172 -26.56 -10.17 -4.55
C LYS A 172 -27.35 -11.22 -3.76
N LEU A 173 -27.44 -11.06 -2.45
CA LEU A 173 -28.27 -11.90 -1.57
C LEU A 173 -29.74 -11.44 -1.54
N GLY A 174 -30.11 -10.44 -2.33
CA GLY A 174 -31.50 -10.02 -2.51
C GLY A 174 -31.97 -8.89 -1.58
N LEU A 175 -31.09 -8.34 -0.74
CA LEU A 175 -31.44 -7.21 0.11
C LEU A 175 -31.64 -5.95 -0.74
N SER A 176 -32.65 -5.17 -0.40
CA SER A 176 -32.88 -3.85 -0.97
C SER A 176 -31.82 -2.84 -0.56
N GLN A 177 -31.68 -1.75 -1.30
CA GLN A 177 -30.75 -0.69 -0.96
C GLN A 177 -31.07 -0.08 0.42
N GLU A 178 -32.35 0.06 0.78
CA GLU A 178 -32.78 0.59 2.07
C GLU A 178 -32.36 -0.32 3.24
N GLU A 179 -32.49 -1.63 3.10
CA GLU A 179 -32.05 -2.61 4.09
C GLU A 179 -30.53 -2.61 4.25
N ILE A 180 -29.78 -2.43 3.15
CA ILE A 180 -28.33 -2.33 3.15
C ILE A 180 -27.89 -1.05 3.85
N ASP A 181 -28.47 0.09 3.48
CA ASP A 181 -28.12 1.39 4.05
C ASP A 181 -28.45 1.47 5.54
N ALA A 182 -29.53 0.81 5.98
CA ALA A 182 -29.90 0.72 7.38
C ALA A 182 -28.90 -0.04 8.26
N TYR A 183 -28.04 -0.86 7.68
CA TYR A 183 -26.98 -1.56 8.42
C TYR A 183 -25.77 -0.68 8.70
N PHE A 184 -25.40 0.18 7.73
CA PHE A 184 -24.19 0.96 7.85
C PHE A 184 -24.31 2.06 8.91
N THR A 185 -23.17 2.39 9.45
CA THR A 185 -23.00 3.41 10.48
C THR A 185 -22.37 4.66 9.87
N GLY A 186 -22.76 5.83 10.32
CA GLY A 186 -22.22 7.10 9.90
C GLY A 186 -20.75 7.29 10.27
N PRO A 187 -20.12 8.37 9.76
CA PRO A 187 -18.68 8.56 9.80
C PRO A 187 -18.09 8.60 11.21
N ALA A 188 -18.82 9.09 12.18
CA ALA A 188 -18.36 9.19 13.57
C ALA A 188 -18.09 7.82 14.23
N HIS A 189 -18.66 6.75 13.71
CA HIS A 189 -18.60 5.42 14.31
C HIS A 189 -17.97 4.35 13.39
N PHE A 190 -17.29 4.73 12.33
CA PHE A 190 -16.62 3.79 11.42
C PHE A 190 -15.70 2.77 12.10
N PRO A 191 -14.86 3.15 13.07
CA PRO A 191 -13.99 2.17 13.72
C PRO A 191 -14.79 1.05 14.37
N TRP A 192 -15.86 1.40 15.03
CA TRP A 192 -16.72 0.47 15.75
C TRP A 192 -17.50 -0.45 14.79
N MET A 193 -17.97 0.10 13.67
CA MET A 193 -18.62 -0.69 12.63
C MET A 193 -17.63 -1.68 11.98
N ARG A 194 -16.44 -1.22 11.63
CA ARG A 194 -15.41 -2.06 11.01
C ARG A 194 -14.89 -3.15 11.93
N MET A 195 -14.94 -2.93 13.25
CA MET A 195 -14.66 -3.97 14.25
C MET A 195 -15.87 -4.87 14.55
N GLY A 196 -17.03 -4.61 13.95
CA GLY A 196 -18.25 -5.38 14.18
C GLY A 196 -18.97 -5.08 15.50
N ASN A 197 -18.64 -3.98 16.19
CA ASN A 197 -19.18 -3.65 17.50
C ASN A 197 -20.45 -2.79 17.43
N MET A 198 -20.68 -2.09 16.32
CA MET A 198 -21.78 -1.14 16.18
C MET A 198 -22.26 -1.09 14.74
N THR A 199 -23.57 -1.17 14.57
CA THR A 199 -24.25 -1.06 13.27
C THR A 199 -25.48 -0.18 13.40
N ALA A 200 -25.96 0.38 12.29
CA ALA A 200 -27.23 1.12 12.21
C ALA A 200 -27.27 2.39 13.09
N VAL A 201 -26.16 3.14 13.17
CA VAL A 201 -26.07 4.38 13.94
C VAL A 201 -25.77 5.54 12.98
N ASP A 202 -26.54 6.62 13.08
CA ASP A 202 -26.38 7.88 12.33
C ASP A 202 -26.50 7.76 10.80
N GLY A 203 -27.03 6.65 10.29
CA GLY A 203 -27.16 6.38 8.86
C GLY A 203 -25.82 6.13 8.17
N GLY A 204 -25.86 5.41 7.05
CA GLY A 204 -24.69 5.11 6.25
C GLY A 204 -24.20 6.29 5.41
N MET A 205 -23.06 6.10 4.76
CA MET A 205 -22.52 7.06 3.78
C MET A 205 -23.26 6.95 2.45
N SER A 206 -23.23 8.01 1.66
CA SER A 206 -23.86 8.03 0.34
C SER A 206 -23.24 6.99 -0.60
N ARG A 207 -24.02 6.53 -1.58
CA ARG A 207 -23.54 5.63 -2.63
C ARG A 207 -22.32 6.21 -3.38
N GLN A 208 -22.33 7.51 -3.64
CA GLN A 208 -21.20 8.19 -4.28
C GLN A 208 -19.93 8.10 -3.46
N TRP A 209 -20.04 8.21 -2.13
CA TRP A 209 -18.90 8.03 -1.24
C TRP A 209 -18.32 6.61 -1.34
N HIS A 210 -19.16 5.58 -1.33
CA HIS A 210 -18.73 4.18 -1.51
C HIS A 210 -18.00 3.96 -2.84
N GLU A 211 -18.53 4.53 -3.94
CA GLU A 211 -17.89 4.45 -5.26
C GLU A 211 -16.52 5.15 -5.28
N ASN A 212 -16.42 6.31 -4.64
CA ASN A 212 -15.14 7.02 -4.49
C ASN A 212 -14.12 6.21 -3.68
N GLN A 213 -14.56 5.50 -2.63
CA GLN A 213 -13.69 4.63 -1.84
C GLN A 213 -13.14 3.45 -2.67
N ILE A 214 -13.93 2.90 -3.59
CA ILE A 214 -13.46 1.84 -4.51
C ILE A 214 -12.35 2.39 -5.42
N ALA A 215 -12.56 3.57 -6.02
CA ALA A 215 -11.59 4.18 -6.90
C ALA A 215 -10.28 4.51 -6.15
N LEU A 216 -10.39 5.01 -4.92
CA LEU A 216 -9.23 5.27 -4.05
C LEU A 216 -8.51 3.97 -3.66
N GLN A 217 -9.26 2.90 -3.32
CA GLN A 217 -8.70 1.60 -2.98
C GLN A 217 -7.84 1.03 -4.12
N HIS A 218 -8.26 1.17 -5.37
CA HIS A 218 -7.45 0.75 -6.52
C HIS A 218 -6.11 1.49 -6.56
N LYS A 219 -6.10 2.79 -6.38
CA LYS A 219 -4.86 3.59 -6.35
C LYS A 219 -3.92 3.15 -5.22
N ILE A 220 -4.47 2.92 -4.02
CA ILE A 220 -3.72 2.42 -2.86
C ILE A 220 -3.09 1.07 -3.19
N ASN A 221 -3.87 0.14 -3.74
CA ASN A 221 -3.38 -1.19 -4.10
C ASN A 221 -2.26 -1.13 -5.14
N ASP A 222 -2.48 -0.37 -6.21
CA ASP A 222 -1.50 -0.23 -7.29
C ASP A 222 -0.17 0.32 -6.77
N ARG A 223 -0.21 1.32 -5.88
CA ARG A 223 0.98 1.88 -5.26
C ARG A 223 1.67 0.89 -4.33
N MET A 224 0.94 0.22 -3.44
CA MET A 224 1.53 -0.77 -2.54
C MET A 224 2.16 -1.93 -3.29
N LEU A 225 1.48 -2.44 -4.33
CA LEU A 225 2.01 -3.51 -5.18
C LEU A 225 3.24 -3.07 -5.98
N ALA A 226 3.30 -1.83 -6.46
CA ALA A 226 4.47 -1.29 -7.15
C ALA A 226 5.71 -1.23 -6.24
N LEU A 227 5.51 -0.97 -4.95
CA LEU A 227 6.55 -1.00 -3.92
C LEU A 227 6.91 -2.41 -3.45
N GLY A 228 6.24 -3.46 -3.94
CA GLY A 228 6.44 -4.84 -3.50
C GLY A 228 5.78 -5.17 -2.15
N MET A 229 4.86 -4.33 -1.68
CA MET A 229 4.08 -4.59 -0.47
C MET A 229 2.94 -5.57 -0.73
N THR A 230 2.48 -6.24 0.32
CA THR A 230 1.28 -7.08 0.31
C THR A 230 0.15 -6.37 1.06
N PRO A 231 -0.82 -5.75 0.38
CA PRO A 231 -1.97 -5.12 1.02
C PRO A 231 -2.77 -6.14 1.83
N VAL A 232 -3.08 -5.82 3.09
CA VAL A 232 -3.85 -6.69 3.99
C VAL A 232 -5.29 -6.19 4.10
N TYR A 233 -6.24 -7.11 4.02
CA TYR A 233 -7.66 -6.83 4.13
C TYR A 233 -8.29 -7.63 5.25
N GLN A 234 -9.30 -7.04 5.89
CA GLN A 234 -10.17 -7.80 6.80
C GLN A 234 -10.97 -8.83 6.01
N GLY A 235 -11.04 -10.04 6.54
CA GLY A 235 -12.00 -11.04 6.11
C GLY A 235 -13.42 -10.72 6.60
N PHE A 236 -14.39 -11.54 6.18
CA PHE A 236 -15.76 -11.47 6.68
C PHE A 236 -15.80 -11.85 8.16
N ALA A 237 -16.33 -10.96 8.99
CA ALA A 237 -16.37 -11.12 10.45
C ALA A 237 -17.67 -11.76 10.98
N GLY A 238 -18.58 -12.14 10.09
CA GLY A 238 -19.85 -12.79 10.47
C GLY A 238 -21.02 -11.83 10.77
N PHE A 239 -20.80 -10.52 10.73
CA PHE A 239 -21.84 -9.54 10.98
C PHE A 239 -22.63 -9.23 9.71
N VAL A 240 -23.95 -9.30 9.80
CA VAL A 240 -24.87 -9.13 8.66
C VAL A 240 -26.02 -8.18 9.03
N PRO A 241 -26.69 -7.56 8.02
CA PRO A 241 -27.91 -6.78 8.25
C PRO A 241 -28.99 -7.63 8.93
N LYS A 242 -29.75 -7.03 9.83
CA LYS A 242 -30.89 -7.72 10.48
C LYS A 242 -31.90 -8.26 9.47
N ALA A 243 -32.08 -7.56 8.36
CA ALA A 243 -32.99 -7.95 7.29
C ALA A 243 -32.61 -9.29 6.63
N ILE A 244 -31.35 -9.77 6.81
CA ILE A 244 -30.94 -11.07 6.25
C ILE A 244 -31.82 -12.21 6.74
N LYS A 245 -32.35 -12.14 7.97
CA LYS A 245 -33.24 -13.16 8.53
C LYS A 245 -34.62 -13.21 7.87
N GLU A 246 -35.06 -12.13 7.25
CA GLU A 246 -36.31 -12.08 6.50
C GLU A 246 -36.17 -12.78 5.15
N HIS A 247 -34.98 -12.67 4.53
CA HIS A 247 -34.64 -13.32 3.27
C HIS A 247 -34.19 -14.77 3.45
N TYR A 248 -33.52 -15.06 4.57
CA TYR A 248 -32.92 -16.36 4.91
C TYR A 248 -33.24 -16.74 6.35
N PRO A 249 -34.47 -17.25 6.64
CA PRO A 249 -34.90 -17.55 8.01
C PRO A 249 -34.07 -18.61 8.73
N GLU A 250 -33.28 -19.41 8.00
CA GLU A 250 -32.38 -20.45 8.52
C GLU A 250 -31.06 -19.91 9.07
N VAL A 251 -30.78 -18.62 8.88
CA VAL A 251 -29.56 -17.99 9.42
C VAL A 251 -29.80 -17.58 10.87
N ASP A 252 -28.92 -18.04 11.78
CA ASP A 252 -28.95 -17.73 13.21
C ASP A 252 -28.39 -16.34 13.57
#